data_f4043504fcaa089557a29da863c4c629
#
_entry.id   f4043504fcaa089557a29da863c4c629
#
_cell.length_a   1.000
_cell.length_b   1.000
_cell.length_c   1.000
_cell.angle_alpha   90.00
_cell.angle_beta   90.00
_cell.angle_gamma   90.00
#
_symmetry.space_group_name_H-M   'P 1'
#
loop_
_entity.id
_entity.type
_entity.pdbx_description
1 polymer ?
#
loop_
_entity_poly.entity_id
_entity_poly.type
_entity_poly.pdbx_seq_one_letter_code
_entity_poly.pdbx_strand_id
1 'polypeptide(L)' 'MRDCQEDVMPLAEFFREIANRELECDVIGFDGEARKTLLTHAWPGNVRELRQKIMGAVLQAQTGLVTKEHLELAVCNS' A
#
# COMPACT_ATOMS: atom_id res chain seq x y z
N MET A 1 15.13 -9.68 -9.05
CA MET A 1 14.07 -9.31 -9.37
C MET A 1 14.07 -8.03 -9.81
N ARG A 2 14.11 -7.67 -10.92
CA ARG A 2 14.11 -6.42 -11.33
C ARG A 2 12.89 -5.91 -11.76
N ASP A 3 11.94 -6.61 -12.07
CA ASP A 3 10.72 -6.08 -12.50
C ASP A 3 9.75 -6.02 -11.42
N CYS A 4 10.11 -5.62 -10.26
CA CYS A 4 9.19 -5.54 -9.18
C CYS A 4 8.09 -4.59 -9.45
N GLN A 5 8.28 -3.63 -10.28
CA GLN A 5 7.25 -2.66 -10.51
C GLN A 5 6.00 -3.27 -11.07
N GLU A 6 6.15 -4.29 -11.88
CA GLU A 6 4.98 -4.90 -12.44
C GLU A 6 4.23 -5.73 -11.42
N ASP A 7 4.92 -6.17 -10.37
CA ASP A 7 4.25 -6.98 -9.38
C ASP A 7 3.75 -6.16 -8.21
N VAL A 8 4.14 -4.90 -8.11
CA VAL A 8 3.78 -4.10 -6.96
C VAL A 8 2.28 -3.89 -6.86
N MET A 9 1.64 -3.53 -7.96
CA MET A 9 0.21 -3.23 -7.87
C MET A 9 -0.62 -4.47 -7.54
N PRO A 10 -0.39 -5.61 -8.16
CA PRO A 10 -1.15 -6.79 -7.76
C PRO A 10 -0.95 -7.14 -6.30
N LEU A 11 0.28 -7.02 -5.81
CA LEU A 11 0.54 -7.29 -4.41
C LEU A 11 -0.10 -6.25 -3.52
N ALA A 12 -0.05 -5.00 -3.92
CA ALA A 12 -0.66 -3.95 -3.12
C ALA A 12 -2.16 -4.18 -2.98
N GLU A 13 -2.81 -4.57 -4.08
CA GLU A 13 -4.23 -4.84 -4.01
C GLU A 13 -4.52 -6.04 -3.12
N PHE A 14 -3.68 -7.06 -3.19
CA PHE A 14 -3.84 -8.23 -2.36
C PHE A 14 -3.71 -7.84 -0.89
N PHE A 15 -2.70 -7.07 -0.56
CA PHE A 15 -2.50 -6.67 0.82
C PHE A 15 -3.60 -5.72 1.29
N ARG A 16 -4.12 -4.90 0.36
CA ARG A 16 -5.23 -4.04 0.72
C ARG A 16 -6.43 -4.85 1.17
N GLU A 17 -6.71 -5.93 0.47
CA GLU A 17 -7.83 -6.76 0.85
C GLU A 17 -7.58 -7.42 2.20
N ILE A 18 -6.36 -7.89 2.42
CA ILE A 18 -6.04 -8.49 3.69
C ILE A 18 -6.17 -7.46 4.81
N ALA A 19 -5.68 -6.25 4.56
CA ALA A 19 -5.76 -5.21 5.58
C ALA A 19 -7.21 -4.85 5.90
N ASN A 20 -8.05 -4.78 4.87
CA ASN A 20 -9.46 -4.50 5.12
C ASN A 20 -10.05 -5.53 6.05
N ARG A 21 -9.70 -6.79 5.82
CA ARG A 21 -10.25 -7.84 6.62
C ARG A 21 -9.68 -7.82 8.03
N GLU A 22 -8.38 -7.65 8.15
CA GLU A 22 -7.76 -7.69 9.45
C GLU A 22 -8.06 -6.46 10.29
N LEU A 23 -8.13 -5.30 9.66
CA LEU A 23 -8.34 -4.06 10.37
C LEU A 23 -9.78 -3.61 10.32
N GLU A 24 -10.63 -4.40 9.69
CA GLU A 24 -12.04 -4.07 9.56
C GLU A 24 -12.22 -2.71 8.89
N CYS A 25 -11.44 -2.46 7.87
CA CYS A 25 -11.54 -1.24 7.10
C CYS A 25 -12.28 -1.50 5.81
N ASP A 26 -12.55 -0.46 5.05
CA ASP A 26 -13.30 -0.60 3.82
C ASP A 26 -12.67 0.21 2.72
N VAL A 27 -11.38 0.06 2.55
CA VAL A 27 -10.66 0.78 1.51
C VAL A 27 -10.91 0.08 0.18
N ILE A 28 -11.32 0.85 -0.82
CA ILE A 28 -11.67 0.27 -2.10
C ILE A 28 -10.53 0.28 -3.09
N GLY A 29 -9.46 0.98 -2.82
CA GLY A 29 -8.33 0.97 -3.74
C GLY A 29 -7.39 2.10 -3.44
N PHE A 30 -6.58 2.46 -4.45
CA PHE A 30 -5.60 3.52 -4.31
C PHE A 30 -5.89 4.58 -5.36
N ASP A 31 -5.70 5.85 -5.01
CA ASP A 31 -5.93 6.88 -6.01
C ASP A 31 -4.70 7.00 -6.91
N GLY A 32 -4.76 7.88 -7.87
CA GLY A 32 -3.69 8.00 -8.87
C GLY A 32 -2.35 8.32 -8.25
N GLU A 33 -2.35 9.23 -7.28
CA GLU A 33 -1.10 9.61 -6.64
C GLU A 33 -0.52 8.44 -5.84
N ALA A 34 -1.36 7.72 -5.15
CA ALA A 34 -0.89 6.59 -4.37
C ALA A 34 -0.32 5.50 -5.28
N ARG A 35 -1.00 5.23 -6.39
CA ARG A 35 -0.50 4.22 -7.31
C ARG A 35 0.85 4.64 -7.87
N LYS A 36 0.98 5.91 -8.22
CA LYS A 36 2.24 6.39 -8.76
C LYS A 36 3.34 6.26 -7.72
N THR A 37 3.04 6.60 -6.48
CA THR A 37 4.00 6.49 -5.41
C THR A 37 4.46 5.04 -5.24
N LEU A 38 3.52 4.11 -5.28
CA LEU A 38 3.88 2.72 -5.13
C LEU A 38 4.76 2.24 -6.27
N LEU A 39 4.45 2.69 -7.49
CA LEU A 39 5.21 2.22 -8.64
C LEU A 39 6.60 2.84 -8.70
N THR A 40 6.75 4.06 -8.22
CA THR A 40 8.04 4.70 -8.30
C THR A 40 8.92 4.42 -7.09
N HIS A 41 8.35 3.92 -6.03
CA HIS A 41 9.13 3.63 -4.84
C HIS A 41 9.96 2.36 -5.08
N ALA A 42 11.19 2.39 -4.63
CA ALA A 42 12.04 1.23 -4.82
C ALA A 42 11.82 0.28 -3.65
N TRP A 43 11.20 -0.82 -3.94
CA TRP A 43 10.97 -1.81 -2.89
C TRP A 43 12.12 -2.79 -2.99
N PRO A 44 13.11 -2.71 -2.16
CA PRO A 44 14.30 -3.55 -2.28
C PRO A 44 13.99 -5.01 -2.10
N GLY A 45 13.11 -5.49 -2.90
CA GLY A 45 12.81 -6.89 -2.89
C GLY A 45 12.19 -7.37 -1.64
N ASN A 46 11.62 -6.48 -0.89
CA ASN A 46 11.10 -6.86 0.36
C ASN A 46 9.60 -6.74 0.38
N VAL A 47 8.94 -7.83 0.12
CA VAL A 47 7.49 -7.88 0.13
C VAL A 47 6.95 -7.51 1.51
N ARG A 48 7.73 -7.79 2.56
CA ARG A 48 7.29 -7.47 3.89
C ARG A 48 7.13 -5.97 4.08
N GLU A 49 8.07 -5.18 3.52
CA GLU A 49 7.96 -3.75 3.62
C GLU A 49 6.73 -3.24 2.91
N LEU A 50 6.46 -3.79 1.72
CA LEU A 50 5.29 -3.39 0.97
C LEU A 50 4.02 -3.72 1.77
N ARG A 51 3.98 -4.90 2.36
CA ARG A 51 2.83 -5.30 3.13
C ARG A 51 2.61 -4.34 4.29
N GLN A 52 3.66 -4.02 5.02
CA GLN A 52 3.52 -3.13 6.16
C GLN A 52 3.06 -1.76 5.74
N LYS A 53 3.60 -1.27 4.63
CA LYS A 53 3.20 0.05 4.18
C LYS A 53 1.73 0.06 3.77
N ILE A 54 1.28 -0.97 3.06
CA ILE A 54 -0.10 -1.03 2.64
C ILE A 54 -1.02 -1.15 3.85
N MET A 55 -0.67 -1.99 4.81
CA MET A 55 -1.51 -2.16 5.97
C MET A 55 -1.62 -0.85 6.75
N GLY A 56 -0.51 -0.14 6.91
CA GLY A 56 -0.55 1.13 7.59
C GLY A 56 -1.37 2.17 6.84
N ALA A 57 -1.23 2.17 5.51
CA ALA A 57 -1.98 3.12 4.70
C ALA A 57 -3.48 2.84 4.78
N VAL A 58 -3.86 1.58 4.76
CA VAL A 58 -5.27 1.22 4.86
C VAL A 58 -5.82 1.65 6.22
N LEU A 59 -5.01 1.47 7.26
CA LEU A 59 -5.44 1.89 8.58
C LEU A 59 -5.63 3.40 8.64
N GLN A 60 -4.77 4.15 7.98
CA GLN A 60 -4.90 5.59 7.96
C GLN A 60 -6.12 6.02 7.15
N ALA A 61 -6.35 5.41 6.02
CA ALA A 61 -7.46 5.79 5.16
C ALA A 61 -8.79 5.28 5.70
N GLN A 62 -8.79 4.06 6.14
CA GLN A 62 -9.96 3.38 6.69
C GLN A 62 -11.05 3.14 5.67
N THR A 63 -11.40 4.08 4.85
CA THR A 63 -12.41 3.88 3.82
C THR A 63 -12.02 4.66 2.60
N GLY A 64 -12.62 4.37 1.49
CA GLY A 64 -12.37 5.11 0.26
C GLY A 64 -11.07 4.74 -0.38
N LEU A 65 -10.33 5.72 -0.85
CA LEU A 65 -9.08 5.47 -1.55
C LEU A 65 -7.89 5.82 -0.69
N VAL A 66 -6.86 5.02 -0.79
CA VAL A 66 -5.60 5.35 -0.15
C VAL A 66 -4.93 6.41 -0.98
N THR A 67 -4.45 7.48 -0.33
CA THR A 67 -3.77 8.54 -1.04
C THR A 67 -2.28 8.48 -0.75
N LYS A 68 -1.54 9.33 -1.44
CA LYS A 68 -0.12 9.40 -1.22
C LYS A 68 0.19 9.77 0.22
N GLU A 69 -0.62 10.63 0.79
CA GLU A 69 -0.39 11.03 2.16
C GLU A 69 -0.53 9.86 3.11
N HIS A 70 -1.49 9.00 2.87
CA HIS A 70 -1.66 7.84 3.73
C HIS A 70 -0.42 6.95 3.67
N LEU A 71 0.16 6.82 2.48
CA LEU A 71 1.34 6.00 2.34
C LEU A 71 2.53 6.64 3.08
N GLU A 72 2.63 7.94 3.03
CA GLU A 72 3.72 8.60 3.71
C GLU A 72 3.59 8.49 5.22
N LEU A 73 2.39 8.61 5.72
CA LEU A 73 2.18 8.48 7.14
C LEU A 73 2.50 7.07 7.61
N ALA A 74 2.25 6.10 6.76
CA ALA A 74 2.47 4.74 7.14
C ALA A 74 3.94 4.41 7.32
N VAL A 75 4.82 5.27 6.83
CA VAL A 75 6.18 4.97 6.90
C VAL A 75 6.83 5.40 8.12
N CYS A 76 6.24 6.28 8.79
CA CYS A 76 6.87 6.94 9.81
C CYS A 76 7.39 6.10 10.84
N ASN A 77 6.93 5.10 11.09
CA ASN A 77 7.29 4.49 12.18
C ASN A 77 8.59 4.03 12.23
N SER A 78 9.20 4.02 11.43
CA SER A 78 10.43 3.53 11.48
C SER A 78 11.19 3.68 12.48
#